data_d84c22371b5a80195bd8ed8a61256c7c
#
_entry.id   d84c22371b5a80195bd8ed8a61256c7c
#
_cell.length_a   1.000
_cell.length_b   1.000
_cell.length_c   1.000
_cell.angle_alpha   90.00
_cell.angle_beta   90.00
_cell.angle_gamma   90.00
#
_symmetry.space_group_name_H-M   'P 1'
#
loop_
_entity.id
_entity.type
_entity.pdbx_description
1 polymer ?
#
loop_
_entity_poly.entity_id
_entity_poly.type
_entity_poly.pdbx_seq_one_letter_code
_entity_poly.pdbx_strand_id
1 'polypeptide(L)'
;MDNIEVVIKICLIILLSGLIGFDRELRHKPAGVKTHILVGLGSTIFTLVSLYFFYAFKGSNSIDPGRIAAQVVTGIGFLGAGTIIQSGGSVIGLTTAASLWSVAGIGLAVGCGMYYLSLHHYLYIKLEKG
;
A
#
# COMPACT_ATOMS: atom_id res chain seq x y z
N MET A 1 -1.20 10.64 18.47
CA MET A 1 -1.37 10.99 17.04
C MET A 1 -2.60 11.90 16.93
N ASP A 2 -2.40 13.05 16.34
CA ASP A 2 -3.44 14.05 16.17
C ASP A 2 -4.44 13.63 15.10
N ASN A 3 -5.71 13.98 15.27
CA ASN A 3 -6.75 13.69 14.28
C ASN A 3 -6.45 14.34 12.92
N ILE A 4 -5.84 15.53 12.93
CA ILE A 4 -5.45 16.21 11.70
C ILE A 4 -4.38 15.40 10.97
N GLU A 5 -3.42 14.85 11.69
CA GLU A 5 -2.37 14.00 11.10
C GLU A 5 -2.97 12.76 10.45
N VAL A 6 -3.93 12.13 11.11
CA VAL A 6 -4.62 10.95 10.55
C VAL A 6 -5.32 11.32 9.25
N VAL A 7 -6.04 12.45 9.21
CA VAL A 7 -6.74 12.91 8.02
C VAL A 7 -5.76 13.18 6.89
N ILE A 8 -4.63 13.80 7.17
CA ILE A 8 -3.59 14.07 6.17
C ILE A 8 -3.07 12.76 5.58
N LYS A 9 -2.79 11.78 6.42
CA LYS A 9 -2.31 10.47 5.97
C LYS A 9 -3.33 9.77 5.07
N ILE A 10 -4.60 9.79 5.46
CA ILE A 10 -5.67 9.18 4.68
C ILE A 10 -5.80 9.88 3.33
N CYS A 11 -5.81 11.21 3.31
CA CYS A 11 -5.91 11.98 2.07
C CYS A 11 -4.70 11.72 1.17
N LEU A 12 -3.51 11.67 1.74
CA LEU A 12 -2.29 11.45 0.97
C LEU A 12 -2.28 10.06 0.32
N ILE A 13 -2.64 9.01 1.06
CA ILE A 13 -2.63 7.68 0.46
C ILE A 13 -3.72 7.54 -0.61
N ILE A 14 -4.88 8.15 -0.42
CA ILE A 14 -5.92 8.13 -1.45
C ILE A 14 -5.39 8.79 -2.72
N LEU A 15 -4.73 9.93 -2.59
CA LEU A 15 -4.16 10.63 -3.73
C LEU A 15 -3.10 9.80 -4.44
N LEU A 16 -2.11 9.29 -3.71
CA LEU A 16 -1.00 8.56 -4.31
C LEU A 16 -1.47 7.26 -4.97
N SER A 17 -2.26 6.46 -4.25
CA SER A 17 -2.76 5.20 -4.78
C SER A 17 -3.77 5.41 -5.91
N GLY A 18 -4.60 6.44 -5.79
CA GLY A 18 -5.55 6.80 -6.83
C GLY A 18 -4.89 7.20 -8.13
N LEU A 19 -3.81 7.98 -8.06
CA LEU A 19 -3.07 8.39 -9.25
C LEU A 19 -2.38 7.20 -9.92
N ILE A 20 -1.84 6.27 -9.15
CA ILE A 20 -1.25 5.05 -9.70
C ILE A 20 -2.33 4.21 -10.39
N GLY A 21 -3.47 4.01 -9.73
CA GLY A 21 -4.57 3.25 -10.30
C GLY A 21 -5.19 3.92 -11.52
N PHE A 22 -5.27 5.24 -11.52
CA PHE A 22 -5.78 6.02 -12.66
C PHE A 22 -4.91 5.84 -13.90
N ASP A 23 -3.59 5.89 -13.72
CA ASP A 23 -2.66 5.63 -14.82
C ASP A 23 -2.89 4.23 -15.42
N ARG A 24 -3.14 3.24 -14.56
CA ARG A 24 -3.43 1.88 -15.02
C ARG A 24 -4.75 1.80 -15.79
N GLU A 25 -5.79 2.51 -15.33
CA GLU A 25 -7.06 2.55 -16.06
C GLU A 25 -6.91 3.19 -17.44
N LEU A 26 -6.14 4.26 -17.53
CA LEU A 26 -5.89 4.92 -18.82
C LEU A 26 -5.17 3.98 -19.81
N ARG A 27 -4.40 3.04 -19.31
CA ARG A 27 -3.66 2.06 -20.13
C ARG A 27 -4.43 0.75 -20.32
N HIS A 28 -5.66 0.69 -19.85
CA HIS A 28 -6.49 -0.53 -19.93
C HIS A 28 -5.84 -1.73 -19.26
N LYS A 29 -5.13 -1.48 -18.13
CA LYS A 29 -4.51 -2.53 -17.33
C LYS A 29 -5.46 -2.98 -16.23
N PRO A 30 -5.37 -4.25 -15.78
CA PRO A 30 -6.15 -4.71 -14.63
C PRO A 30 -5.78 -3.97 -13.35
N ALA A 31 -6.69 -3.96 -12.38
CA ALA A 31 -6.54 -3.26 -11.11
C ALA A 31 -6.34 -1.76 -11.33
N GLY A 32 -7.44 -1.03 -11.31
CA GLY A 32 -7.47 0.42 -11.53
C GLY A 32 -7.54 1.21 -10.23
N VAL A 33 -8.24 2.33 -10.27
CA VAL A 33 -8.33 3.30 -9.16
C VAL A 33 -8.87 2.65 -7.90
N LYS A 34 -10.00 1.97 -7.99
CA LYS A 34 -10.67 1.40 -6.82
C LYS A 34 -9.78 0.41 -6.09
N THR A 35 -9.19 -0.51 -6.83
CA THR A 35 -8.35 -1.56 -6.25
C THR A 35 -7.12 -0.96 -5.57
N HIS A 36 -6.46 -0.01 -6.22
CA HIS A 36 -5.25 0.62 -5.67
C HIS A 36 -5.57 1.46 -4.44
N ILE A 37 -6.66 2.22 -4.47
CA ILE A 37 -7.07 3.02 -3.30
C ILE A 37 -7.39 2.09 -2.12
N LEU A 38 -8.12 1.01 -2.33
CA LEU A 38 -8.47 0.10 -1.25
C LEU A 38 -7.24 -0.56 -0.64
N VAL A 39 -6.28 -0.98 -1.46
CA VAL A 39 -5.04 -1.57 -0.97
C VAL A 39 -4.22 -0.54 -0.17
N GLY A 40 -4.02 0.65 -0.73
CA GLY A 40 -3.25 1.69 -0.06
C GLY A 40 -3.90 2.14 1.24
N LEU A 41 -5.21 2.37 1.20
CA LEU A 41 -5.98 2.80 2.36
C LEU A 41 -5.97 1.74 3.46
N GLY A 42 -6.20 0.48 3.11
CA GLY A 42 -6.14 -0.62 4.06
C GLY A 42 -4.79 -0.73 4.74
N SER A 43 -3.72 -0.66 3.95
CA SER A 43 -2.35 -0.70 4.47
C SER A 43 -2.08 0.45 5.45
N THR A 44 -2.51 1.66 5.12
CA THR A 44 -2.35 2.83 6.00
C THR A 44 -3.15 2.64 7.29
N ILE A 45 -4.39 2.19 7.20
CA ILE A 45 -5.24 1.96 8.37
C ILE A 45 -4.63 0.91 9.30
N PHE A 46 -4.18 -0.22 8.74
CA PHE A 46 -3.54 -1.25 9.57
C PHE A 46 -2.30 -0.73 10.27
N THR A 47 -1.52 0.11 9.60
CA THR A 47 -0.35 0.75 10.19
C THR A 47 -0.76 1.68 11.34
N LEU A 48 -1.78 2.50 11.14
CA LEU A 48 -2.27 3.43 12.17
C LEU A 48 -2.80 2.67 13.39
N VAL A 49 -3.53 1.59 13.17
CA VAL A 49 -4.03 0.74 14.25
C VAL A 49 -2.87 0.12 15.03
N SER A 50 -1.84 -0.36 14.32
CA SER A 50 -0.65 -0.92 14.95
C SER A 50 0.06 0.11 15.83
N LEU A 51 0.22 1.32 15.33
CA LEU A 51 0.84 2.42 16.10
C LEU A 51 -0.02 2.82 17.28
N TYR A 52 -1.34 2.80 17.13
CA TYR A 52 -2.26 3.08 18.25
C TYR A 52 -2.01 2.11 19.41
N PHE A 53 -1.98 0.81 19.14
CA PHE A 53 -1.73 -0.19 20.18
C PHE A 53 -0.34 -0.04 20.79
N PHE A 54 0.67 0.26 19.96
CA PHE A 54 2.03 0.46 20.45
C PHE A 54 2.08 1.62 21.46
N TYR A 55 1.46 2.76 21.13
CA TYR A 55 1.47 3.93 22.01
C TYR A 55 0.54 3.75 23.22
N ALA A 56 -0.59 3.08 23.05
CA ALA A 56 -1.53 2.84 24.16
C ALA A 56 -0.94 1.94 25.24
N PHE A 57 -0.10 0.98 24.86
CA PHE A 57 0.51 0.03 25.78
C PHE A 57 2.03 0.25 25.88
N LYS A 58 2.44 1.51 25.87
CA LYS A 58 3.84 1.90 25.95
C LYS A 58 4.46 1.34 27.23
N GLY A 59 5.62 0.69 27.07
CA GLY A 59 6.31 0.01 28.16
C GLY A 59 6.05 -1.48 28.24
N SER A 60 5.10 -2.00 27.46
CA SER A 60 4.89 -3.44 27.34
C SER A 60 5.87 -4.02 26.32
N ASN A 61 6.56 -5.10 26.69
CA ASN A 61 7.47 -5.80 25.79
C ASN A 61 6.74 -6.75 24.82
N SER A 62 5.42 -6.89 24.99
CA SER A 62 4.62 -7.81 24.18
C SER A 62 4.05 -7.17 22.91
N ILE A 63 4.19 -5.84 22.74
CA ILE A 63 3.66 -5.12 21.61
C ILE A 63 4.80 -4.81 20.62
N ASP A 64 4.72 -5.42 19.46
CA ASP A 64 5.67 -5.20 18.37
C ASP A 64 4.96 -4.45 17.23
N PRO A 65 5.26 -3.16 16.98
CA PRO A 65 4.59 -2.41 15.95
C PRO A 65 4.90 -2.91 14.52
N GLY A 66 6.03 -3.59 14.33
CA GLY A 66 6.39 -4.14 13.03
C GLY A 66 5.59 -5.37 12.64
N ARG A 67 4.88 -5.98 13.57
CA ARG A 67 4.16 -7.23 13.33
C ARG A 67 3.03 -7.05 12.32
N ILE A 68 2.26 -5.97 12.43
CA ILE A 68 1.17 -5.69 11.49
C ILE A 68 1.73 -5.35 10.10
N ALA A 69 2.83 -4.59 10.05
CA ALA A 69 3.50 -4.31 8.77
C ALA A 69 3.91 -5.61 8.07
N ALA A 70 4.50 -6.55 8.82
CA ALA A 70 4.87 -7.85 8.26
C ALA A 70 3.64 -8.62 7.74
N GLN A 71 2.52 -8.56 8.45
CA GLN A 71 1.29 -9.21 8.01
C GLN A 71 0.67 -8.55 6.78
N VAL A 72 0.79 -7.22 6.64
CA VAL A 72 0.35 -6.53 5.43
C VAL A 72 1.13 -7.02 4.23
N VAL A 73 2.45 -7.15 4.35
CA VAL A 73 3.30 -7.66 3.26
C VAL A 73 2.87 -9.07 2.85
N THR A 74 2.60 -9.94 3.81
CA THR A 74 2.12 -11.29 3.54
C THR A 74 0.72 -11.29 2.93
N GLY A 75 -0.19 -10.50 3.50
CA GLY A 75 -1.58 -10.45 3.06
C GLY A 75 -1.75 -9.92 1.64
N ILE A 76 -0.98 -8.89 1.28
CA ILE A 76 -1.06 -8.36 -0.09
C ILE A 76 -0.45 -9.35 -1.09
N GLY A 77 0.45 -10.20 -0.64
CA GLY A 77 0.95 -11.29 -1.46
C GLY A 77 -0.16 -12.22 -1.92
N PHE A 78 -1.11 -12.52 -1.03
CA PHE A 78 -2.29 -13.32 -1.36
C PHE A 78 -3.16 -12.61 -2.41
N LEU A 79 -3.45 -11.32 -2.23
CA LEU A 79 -4.23 -10.54 -3.20
C LEU A 79 -3.49 -10.43 -4.53
N GLY A 80 -2.18 -10.17 -4.48
CA GLY A 80 -1.36 -10.08 -5.68
C GLY A 80 -1.34 -11.40 -6.45
N ALA A 81 -1.21 -12.51 -5.73
CA ALA A 81 -1.23 -13.83 -6.35
C ALA A 81 -2.55 -14.08 -7.09
N GLY A 82 -3.67 -13.54 -6.56
CA GLY A 82 -4.96 -13.65 -7.20
C GLY A 82 -5.05 -12.96 -8.56
N THR A 83 -4.12 -12.06 -8.87
CA THR A 83 -4.06 -11.39 -10.17
C THR A 83 -3.15 -12.10 -11.17
N ILE A 84 -2.42 -13.12 -10.74
CA ILE A 84 -1.45 -13.81 -11.58
C ILE A 84 -2.13 -15.02 -12.22
N ILE A 85 -2.03 -15.08 -13.55
CA ILE A 85 -2.61 -16.18 -14.33
C ILE A 85 -1.48 -16.79 -15.16
N GLN A 86 -1.34 -18.12 -15.07
CA GLN A 86 -0.43 -18.86 -15.91
C GLN A 86 -1.23 -19.59 -16.98
N SER A 87 -0.89 -19.39 -18.24
CA SER A 87 -1.59 -20.00 -19.36
C SER A 87 -0.62 -20.22 -20.51
N GLY A 88 -0.55 -21.45 -21.03
CA GLY A 88 0.22 -21.77 -22.23
C GLY A 88 1.69 -21.41 -22.16
N GLY A 89 2.33 -21.52 -20.99
CA GLY A 89 3.74 -21.20 -20.82
C GLY A 89 4.02 -19.71 -20.58
N SER A 90 3.00 -18.84 -20.56
CA SER A 90 3.14 -17.43 -20.22
C SER A 90 2.50 -17.12 -18.87
N VAL A 91 3.01 -16.10 -18.19
CA VAL A 91 2.49 -15.62 -16.91
C VAL A 91 1.97 -14.20 -17.12
N ILE A 92 0.70 -13.99 -16.77
CA ILE A 92 0.03 -12.70 -16.90
C ILE A 92 -0.26 -12.18 -15.50
N GLY A 93 -0.11 -10.88 -15.29
CA GLY A 93 -0.50 -10.24 -14.03
C GLY A 93 0.65 -9.96 -13.07
N LEU A 94 1.90 -10.26 -13.42
CA LEU A 94 3.04 -9.97 -12.54
C LEU A 94 3.19 -8.49 -12.27
N THR A 95 3.06 -7.64 -13.28
CA THR A 95 3.18 -6.20 -13.10
C THR A 95 2.02 -5.67 -12.26
N THR A 96 0.81 -6.21 -12.45
CA THR A 96 -0.35 -5.85 -11.62
C THR A 96 -0.10 -6.23 -10.16
N ALA A 97 0.38 -7.44 -9.90
CA ALA A 97 0.71 -7.88 -8.55
C ALA A 97 1.78 -6.99 -7.92
N ALA A 98 2.83 -6.67 -8.67
CA ALA A 98 3.90 -5.79 -8.20
C ALA A 98 3.39 -4.38 -7.90
N SER A 99 2.49 -3.85 -8.71
CA SER A 99 1.85 -2.55 -8.49
C SER A 99 1.06 -2.53 -7.18
N LEU A 100 0.25 -3.54 -6.93
CA LEU A 100 -0.53 -3.65 -5.69
C LEU A 100 0.38 -3.80 -4.48
N TRP A 101 1.42 -4.61 -4.59
CA TRP A 101 2.39 -4.82 -3.53
C TRP A 101 3.12 -3.51 -3.20
N SER A 102 3.53 -2.75 -4.21
CA SER A 102 4.19 -1.46 -4.05
C SER A 102 3.26 -0.43 -3.40
N VAL A 103 1.99 -0.38 -3.78
CA VAL A 103 1.01 0.54 -3.18
C VAL A 103 0.79 0.20 -1.71
N ALA A 104 0.78 -1.09 -1.35
CA ALA A 104 0.73 -1.49 0.06
C ALA A 104 1.93 -0.95 0.83
N GLY A 105 3.13 -1.01 0.24
CA GLY A 105 4.34 -0.42 0.83
C GLY A 105 4.24 1.08 1.01
N ILE A 106 3.72 1.79 0.01
CA ILE A 106 3.48 3.24 0.10
C ILE A 106 2.52 3.53 1.26
N GLY A 107 1.46 2.74 1.39
CA GLY A 107 0.49 2.90 2.47
C GLY A 107 1.10 2.69 3.85
N LEU A 108 1.97 1.69 4.00
CA LEU A 108 2.71 1.48 5.25
C LEU A 108 3.58 2.70 5.58
N ALA A 109 4.30 3.22 4.60
CA ALA A 109 5.18 4.38 4.78
C ALA A 109 4.38 5.63 5.15
N VAL A 110 3.25 5.89 4.49
CA VAL A 110 2.37 7.01 4.82
C VAL A 110 1.86 6.86 6.26
N GLY A 111 1.41 5.68 6.63
CA GLY A 111 0.92 5.41 7.98
C GLY A 111 1.97 5.69 9.05
N CYS A 112 3.22 5.36 8.78
CA CYS A 112 4.35 5.64 9.68
C CYS A 112 4.81 7.10 9.65
N GLY A 113 4.28 7.93 8.77
CA GLY A 113 4.72 9.31 8.61
C GLY A 113 6.01 9.46 7.79
N MET A 114 6.40 8.42 7.08
CA MET A 114 7.59 8.44 6.22
C MET A 114 7.24 9.01 4.84
N TYR A 115 6.89 10.28 4.82
CA TYR A 115 6.35 10.93 3.61
C TYR A 115 7.36 10.99 2.47
N TYR A 116 8.63 11.24 2.81
CA TYR A 116 9.68 11.31 1.81
C TYR A 116 9.81 9.97 1.05
N LEU A 117 9.83 8.87 1.79
CA LEU A 117 9.91 7.53 1.20
C LEU A 117 8.69 7.24 0.32
N SER A 118 7.50 7.60 0.79
CA SER A 118 6.24 7.40 0.06
C SER A 118 6.26 8.13 -1.28
N LEU A 119 6.65 9.40 -1.26
CA LEU A 119 6.69 10.23 -2.48
C LEU A 119 7.77 9.76 -3.44
N HIS A 120 8.92 9.38 -2.92
CA HIS A 120 10.03 8.88 -3.73
C HIS A 120 9.62 7.60 -4.49
N HIS A 121 8.99 6.67 -3.79
CA HIS A 121 8.57 5.42 -4.41
C HIS A 121 7.44 5.65 -5.42
N TYR A 122 6.50 6.54 -5.10
CA TYR A 122 5.44 6.93 -6.03
C TYR A 122 6.03 7.51 -7.32
N LEU A 123 7.01 8.41 -7.20
CA LEU A 123 7.65 9.01 -8.38
C LEU A 123 8.39 7.96 -9.21
N TYR A 124 9.03 7.01 -8.57
CA TYR A 124 9.70 5.93 -9.26
C TYR A 124 8.70 5.14 -10.13
N ILE A 125 7.56 4.78 -9.55
CA ILE A 125 6.52 4.05 -10.28
C ILE A 125 6.02 4.85 -11.47
N LYS A 126 5.82 6.17 -11.30
CA LYS A 126 5.33 7.03 -12.38
C LYS A 126 6.34 7.20 -13.51
N LEU A 127 7.62 7.22 -13.18
CA LEU A 127 8.69 7.39 -14.18
C LEU A 127 9.00 6.10 -14.94
N GLU A 128 8.84 4.95 -14.29
CA GLU A 128 9.04 3.63 -14.90
C GLU A 128 7.80 3.22 -15.69
N LYS A 129 7.55 3.93 -16.76
CA LYS A 129 6.44 3.61 -17.66
C LYS A 129 6.90 2.54 -18.64
N GLY A 130 6.69 1.32 -18.27
CA GLY A 130 7.09 0.25 -19.15
C GLY A 130 5.98 -0.64 -19.59
#